data_5f6a85eb33add82a1e2fb00658fcec1b
#
_entry.id   5f6a85eb33add82a1e2fb00658fcec1b
#
_cell.length_a   1.000
_cell.length_b   1.000
_cell.length_c   1.000
_cell.angle_alpha   90.00
_cell.angle_beta   90.00
_cell.angle_gamma   90.00
#
_symmetry.space_group_name_H-M   'P 1'
#
loop_
_entity.id
_entity.type
_entity.pdbx_description
1 polymer ?
#
loop_
_entity_poly.entity_id
_entity_poly.type
_entity_poly.pdbx_seq_one_letter_code
_entity_poly.pdbx_strand_id
1 'polypeptide(L)'
;MTEHNADGYMAYADRVWSGEETLLAHFTGAFTDGGLVEVGERTLFFPAFANVAVFDTGDGLVLVDSGDFRTAAQLHASVRGHSPDAVTAVVYTHGHVDHVFGVAPFDREAADTGTARPEVFAHEAVAARFDRYRETAGYNTWINRRQFGVPTLQWPTEYRYPDTTYRQRHTVRRGALTFELVHARGETDDHTYVWIPELRTLCTGDLFIWNAPNAGNPQKVQRYPVEWAQALRAMRELGAEVLLPGHGVPIVGADRIRQALGDTAELLESLCTQTRDLMNAGARLDEVLHGVKVPPGLLEKPYLHPAYDEPEFVVRNLWRLWGGWYDQNPANLKPSPEAALAAELADAAGGARALADRAERLLERGELRLAAHLAETAALAAPADREVARVRAEVYTRRAERETSTMARGIFHWAAAESAAVAGDTDLATELTRSDAGRRRAAGAISVGVVDDDCGCGTPADGSARQGM
;
A
#
# COMPACT_ATOMS: atom_id res chain seq x y z
N MET A 1 -4.20 12.73 30.89
CA MET A 1 -4.98 12.66 29.63
C MET A 1 -4.74 11.38 28.83
N THR A 2 -3.93 10.46 29.33
CA THR A 2 -3.48 9.24 28.62
C THR A 2 -4.38 8.02 28.79
N GLU A 3 -4.96 7.77 29.93
CA GLU A 3 -5.81 6.57 30.16
C GLU A 3 -7.14 6.58 29.35
N HIS A 4 -7.79 7.73 29.20
CA HIS A 4 -9.07 7.81 28.47
C HIS A 4 -8.93 7.58 26.95
N ASN A 5 -7.74 7.76 26.39
CA ASN A 5 -7.51 7.58 24.94
C ASN A 5 -7.14 6.12 24.61
N ALA A 6 -6.41 5.45 25.48
CA ALA A 6 -6.04 4.06 25.30
C ALA A 6 -7.26 3.13 25.34
N ASP A 7 -8.10 3.27 26.38
CA ASP A 7 -9.34 2.49 26.49
C ASP A 7 -10.30 2.76 25.31
N GLY A 8 -10.40 4.00 24.86
CA GLY A 8 -11.22 4.38 23.71
C GLY A 8 -10.73 3.75 22.41
N TYR A 9 -9.41 3.72 22.16
CA TYR A 9 -8.84 3.15 20.95
C TYR A 9 -8.90 1.62 20.96
N MET A 10 -8.59 0.96 22.06
CA MET A 10 -8.68 -0.49 22.15
C MET A 10 -10.12 -1.00 22.07
N ALA A 11 -11.08 -0.27 22.67
CA ALA A 11 -12.51 -0.57 22.47
C ALA A 11 -12.96 -0.38 21.01
N TYR A 12 -12.41 0.63 20.32
CA TYR A 12 -12.62 0.78 18.87
C TYR A 12 -12.05 -0.40 18.09
N ALA A 13 -10.82 -0.85 18.42
CA ALA A 13 -10.20 -2.03 17.79
C ALA A 13 -11.06 -3.29 17.98
N ASP A 14 -11.68 -3.47 19.15
CA ASP A 14 -12.61 -4.58 19.40
C ASP A 14 -13.86 -4.49 18.53
N ARG A 15 -14.44 -3.30 18.33
CA ARG A 15 -15.60 -3.10 17.44
C ARG A 15 -15.24 -3.30 15.97
N VAL A 16 -14.01 -2.94 15.55
CA VAL A 16 -13.53 -3.27 14.22
C VAL A 16 -13.38 -4.79 14.04
N TRP A 17 -12.88 -5.49 15.07
CA TRP A 17 -12.79 -6.95 15.05
C TRP A 17 -14.16 -7.63 14.91
N SER A 18 -15.16 -7.15 15.63
CA SER A 18 -16.53 -7.69 15.56
C SER A 18 -17.28 -7.29 14.29
N GLY A 19 -16.76 -6.35 13.50
CA GLY A 19 -17.41 -5.81 12.30
C GLY A 19 -18.49 -4.75 12.61
N GLU A 20 -18.58 -4.28 13.86
CA GLU A 20 -19.48 -3.20 14.27
C GLU A 20 -18.99 -1.84 13.79
N GLU A 21 -17.68 -1.69 13.60
CA GLU A 21 -17.01 -0.49 13.12
C GLU A 21 -16.11 -0.80 11.92
N THR A 22 -15.77 0.22 11.16
CA THR A 22 -14.82 0.16 10.06
C THR A 22 -13.49 0.81 10.45
N LEU A 23 -12.44 0.59 9.67
CA LEU A 23 -11.13 1.24 9.86
C LEU A 23 -11.12 2.75 9.53
N LEU A 24 -12.27 3.34 9.18
CA LEU A 24 -12.33 4.72 8.71
C LEU A 24 -11.73 5.71 9.72
N ALA A 25 -12.10 5.59 11.00
CA ALA A 25 -11.60 6.49 12.04
C ALA A 25 -10.09 6.36 12.26
N HIS A 26 -9.54 5.14 12.15
CA HIS A 26 -8.10 4.90 12.21
C HIS A 26 -7.38 5.60 11.05
N PHE A 27 -7.79 5.32 9.82
CA PHE A 27 -7.12 5.83 8.63
C PHE A 27 -7.33 7.33 8.37
N THR A 28 -8.37 7.94 8.91
CA THR A 28 -8.56 9.40 8.84
C THR A 28 -7.76 10.17 9.89
N GLY A 29 -7.00 9.47 10.74
CA GLY A 29 -6.17 10.07 11.78
C GLY A 29 -6.93 10.54 13.01
N ALA A 30 -8.17 10.07 13.21
CA ALA A 30 -8.97 10.46 14.38
C ALA A 30 -8.31 10.12 15.74
N PHE A 31 -7.39 9.16 15.73
CA PHE A 31 -6.65 8.74 16.91
C PHE A 31 -5.21 9.21 16.92
N THR A 32 -4.65 9.64 15.80
CA THR A 32 -3.24 10.04 15.67
C THR A 32 -2.92 11.25 16.56
N ASP A 33 -3.84 12.21 16.66
CA ASP A 33 -3.69 13.40 17.50
C ASP A 33 -3.69 13.07 19.02
N GLY A 34 -4.17 11.89 19.39
CA GLY A 34 -4.11 11.39 20.77
C GLY A 34 -2.73 10.92 21.22
N GLY A 35 -1.79 10.78 20.29
CA GLY A 35 -0.42 10.33 20.56
C GLY A 35 -0.31 8.82 20.70
N LEU A 36 0.60 8.37 21.57
CA LEU A 36 0.82 6.95 21.82
C LEU A 36 -0.32 6.34 22.62
N VAL A 37 -0.70 5.11 22.25
CA VAL A 37 -1.70 4.27 22.93
C VAL A 37 -0.96 3.10 23.58
N GLU A 38 -1.20 2.86 24.88
CA GLU A 38 -0.72 1.65 25.55
C GLU A 38 -1.56 0.45 25.09
N VAL A 39 -0.90 -0.58 24.56
CA VAL A 39 -1.54 -1.79 24.03
C VAL A 39 -1.11 -3.07 24.76
N GLY A 40 -0.19 -2.96 25.67
CA GLY A 40 0.33 -4.03 26.52
C GLY A 40 1.45 -3.53 27.42
N GLU A 41 1.94 -4.40 28.30
CA GLU A 41 3.06 -4.08 29.16
C GLU A 41 4.24 -3.55 28.34
N ARG A 42 4.77 -2.36 28.69
CA ARG A 42 5.92 -1.71 28.01
C ARG A 42 5.78 -1.58 26.49
N THR A 43 4.54 -1.66 25.99
CA THR A 43 4.22 -1.69 24.56
C THR A 43 3.26 -0.56 24.23
N LEU A 44 3.71 0.35 23.39
CA LEU A 44 2.99 1.51 22.95
C LEU A 44 2.80 1.46 21.44
N PHE A 45 1.73 2.04 20.96
CA PHE A 45 1.34 2.04 19.57
C PHE A 45 0.99 3.46 19.13
N PHE A 46 1.59 3.89 18.04
CA PHE A 46 1.25 5.15 17.39
C PHE A 46 0.31 4.84 16.21
N PRO A 47 -1.00 5.11 16.38
CA PRO A 47 -1.99 4.83 15.35
C PRO A 47 -1.88 5.88 14.24
N ALA A 48 -1.45 5.44 13.07
CA ALA A 48 -1.30 6.27 11.88
C ALA A 48 -1.69 5.47 10.64
N PHE A 49 -1.58 6.07 9.47
CA PHE A 49 -1.79 5.31 8.22
C PHE A 49 -0.90 4.06 8.18
N ALA A 50 0.43 4.23 8.33
CA ALA A 50 1.34 3.15 8.68
C ALA A 50 1.74 3.34 10.15
N ASN A 51 1.53 2.31 10.92
CA ASN A 51 1.68 2.33 12.37
C ASN A 51 3.13 2.28 12.81
N VAL A 52 3.39 2.73 14.04
CA VAL A 52 4.68 2.55 14.70
C VAL A 52 4.47 1.89 16.05
N ALA A 53 5.20 0.81 16.32
CA ALA A 53 5.25 0.23 17.64
C ALA A 53 6.46 0.80 18.42
N VAL A 54 6.24 1.16 19.69
CA VAL A 54 7.27 1.73 20.55
C VAL A 54 7.37 0.88 21.80
N PHE A 55 8.59 0.44 22.14
CA PHE A 55 8.86 -0.43 23.26
C PHE A 55 9.76 0.26 24.29
N ASP A 56 9.32 0.29 25.54
CA ASP A 56 10.16 0.70 26.66
C ASP A 56 10.99 -0.51 27.10
N THR A 57 12.32 -0.43 26.88
CA THR A 57 13.22 -1.52 27.22
C THR A 57 13.78 -1.43 28.64
N GLY A 58 13.54 -0.30 29.34
CA GLY A 58 14.18 0.05 30.61
C GLY A 58 15.62 0.55 30.45
N ASP A 59 16.12 0.60 29.20
CA ASP A 59 17.42 1.16 28.82
C ASP A 59 17.24 1.87 27.45
N GLY A 60 16.28 2.80 27.43
CA GLY A 60 15.85 3.53 26.24
C GLY A 60 14.69 2.86 25.50
N LEU A 61 14.31 3.47 24.38
CA LEU A 61 13.18 3.07 23.57
C LEU A 61 13.65 2.37 22.28
N VAL A 62 12.84 1.41 21.82
CA VAL A 62 12.99 0.78 20.50
C VAL A 62 11.72 1.00 19.69
N LEU A 63 11.88 1.41 18.44
CA LEU A 63 10.77 1.54 17.49
C LEU A 63 10.80 0.39 16.49
N VAL A 64 9.62 -0.14 16.16
CA VAL A 64 9.42 -1.00 14.98
C VAL A 64 8.59 -0.20 13.98
N ASP A 65 9.18 0.05 12.82
CA ASP A 65 8.84 1.07 11.83
C ASP A 65 8.96 2.50 12.36
N SER A 66 8.74 3.48 11.49
CA SER A 66 8.85 4.89 11.84
C SER A 66 7.78 5.76 11.17
N GLY A 67 6.83 5.15 10.47
CA GLY A 67 5.79 5.89 9.78
C GLY A 67 6.27 6.66 8.54
N ASP A 68 5.41 7.53 8.04
CA ASP A 68 5.69 8.39 6.89
C ASP A 68 6.22 9.79 7.30
N PHE A 69 6.69 10.55 6.32
CA PHE A 69 7.27 11.89 6.55
C PHE A 69 6.25 12.92 7.08
N ARG A 70 4.95 12.74 6.85
CA ARG A 70 3.89 13.66 7.31
C ARG A 70 3.65 13.54 8.80
N THR A 71 3.77 12.33 9.33
CA THR A 71 3.55 12.00 10.74
C THR A 71 4.84 12.00 11.56
N ALA A 72 6.01 12.16 10.92
CA ALA A 72 7.31 12.08 11.59
C ALA A 72 7.48 13.05 12.78
N ALA A 73 7.07 14.31 12.64
CA ALA A 73 7.13 15.30 13.72
C ALA A 73 6.15 14.96 14.85
N GLN A 74 4.96 14.45 14.51
CA GLN A 74 3.94 14.07 15.47
C GLN A 74 4.34 12.81 16.24
N LEU A 75 4.90 11.81 15.55
CA LEU A 75 5.50 10.64 16.20
C LEU A 75 6.56 11.06 17.23
N HIS A 76 7.51 11.90 16.82
CA HIS A 76 8.55 12.39 17.72
C HIS A 76 7.96 13.11 18.94
N ALA A 77 7.02 14.04 18.74
CA ALA A 77 6.36 14.74 19.83
C ALA A 77 5.60 13.78 20.77
N SER A 78 4.92 12.77 20.21
CA SER A 78 4.19 11.77 20.99
C SER A 78 5.14 10.90 21.83
N VAL A 79 6.27 10.47 21.24
CA VAL A 79 7.30 9.71 21.97
C VAL A 79 7.89 10.56 23.10
N ARG A 80 8.23 11.82 22.84
CA ARG A 80 8.77 12.75 23.87
C ARG A 80 7.75 13.14 24.94
N GLY A 81 6.46 13.18 24.58
CA GLY A 81 5.37 13.38 25.55
C GLY A 81 5.19 12.18 26.50
N HIS A 82 5.62 11.00 26.07
CA HIS A 82 5.55 9.79 26.88
C HIS A 82 6.83 9.55 27.70
N SER A 83 8.02 9.67 27.08
CA SER A 83 9.30 9.41 27.75
C SER A 83 10.40 10.34 27.25
N PRO A 84 11.28 10.85 28.17
CA PRO A 84 12.49 11.55 27.82
C PRO A 84 13.62 10.59 27.34
N ASP A 85 13.45 9.27 27.50
CA ASP A 85 14.48 8.30 27.21
C ASP A 85 14.86 8.27 25.74
N ALA A 86 16.13 8.05 25.46
CA ALA A 86 16.63 8.00 24.10
C ALA A 86 16.00 6.86 23.28
N VAL A 87 15.65 7.13 22.03
CA VAL A 87 15.40 6.07 21.06
C VAL A 87 16.75 5.46 20.67
N THR A 88 17.01 4.24 21.08
CA THR A 88 18.31 3.56 20.90
C THR A 88 18.37 2.72 19.64
N ALA A 89 17.22 2.24 19.17
CA ALA A 89 17.13 1.44 17.95
C ALA A 89 15.81 1.68 17.22
N VAL A 90 15.86 1.55 15.88
CA VAL A 90 14.70 1.51 14.99
C VAL A 90 14.84 0.29 14.09
N VAL A 91 13.77 -0.49 13.95
CA VAL A 91 13.72 -1.62 13.02
C VAL A 91 12.78 -1.25 11.89
N TYR A 92 13.27 -1.24 10.66
CA TYR A 92 12.38 -1.18 9.50
C TYR A 92 11.87 -2.58 9.18
N THR A 93 10.56 -2.76 9.14
CA THR A 93 9.96 -4.03 8.71
C THR A 93 10.22 -4.26 7.22
N HIS A 94 10.17 -3.20 6.43
CA HIS A 94 10.48 -3.21 4.99
C HIS A 94 10.70 -1.78 4.47
N GLY A 95 11.13 -1.64 3.23
CA GLY A 95 11.56 -0.35 2.68
C GLY A 95 10.45 0.46 1.97
N HIS A 96 9.17 0.31 2.31
CA HIS A 96 8.13 1.21 1.81
C HIS A 96 8.20 2.57 2.48
N VAL A 97 7.80 3.61 1.73
CA VAL A 97 7.94 5.02 2.14
C VAL A 97 7.10 5.42 3.35
N ASP A 98 6.08 4.68 3.64
CA ASP A 98 5.20 4.90 4.79
C ASP A 98 5.69 4.24 6.07
N HIS A 99 6.80 3.48 6.03
CA HIS A 99 7.39 2.81 7.18
C HIS A 99 8.74 3.37 7.64
N VAL A 100 9.43 4.18 6.80
CA VAL A 100 10.86 4.48 6.99
C VAL A 100 11.22 5.96 7.16
N PHE A 101 10.24 6.87 7.23
CA PHE A 101 10.50 8.31 7.18
C PHE A 101 10.47 9.04 8.53
N GLY A 102 10.09 8.40 9.63
CA GLY A 102 9.98 9.06 10.94
C GLY A 102 11.25 9.13 11.77
N VAL A 103 12.40 8.64 11.29
CA VAL A 103 13.65 8.62 12.07
C VAL A 103 14.33 10.00 12.12
N ALA A 104 14.19 10.82 11.10
CA ALA A 104 14.92 12.07 10.97
C ALA A 104 14.75 13.06 12.15
N PRO A 105 13.60 13.22 12.81
CA PRO A 105 13.51 14.04 14.03
C PRO A 105 14.36 13.53 15.18
N PHE A 106 14.46 12.21 15.38
CA PHE A 106 15.29 11.61 16.42
C PHE A 106 16.80 11.73 16.10
N ASP A 107 17.20 11.61 14.82
CA ASP A 107 18.58 11.88 14.39
C ASP A 107 18.98 13.34 14.67
N ARG A 108 18.06 14.32 14.43
CA ARG A 108 18.30 15.73 14.74
C ARG A 108 18.42 15.98 16.24
N GLU A 109 17.49 15.44 17.03
CA GLU A 109 17.55 15.54 18.49
C GLU A 109 18.88 15.00 19.05
N ALA A 110 19.34 13.86 18.56
CA ALA A 110 20.60 13.28 18.96
C ALA A 110 21.79 14.20 18.63
N ALA A 111 21.78 14.85 17.46
CA ALA A 111 22.79 15.82 17.06
C ALA A 111 22.77 17.07 17.95
N ASP A 112 21.57 17.58 18.27
CA ASP A 112 21.38 18.79 19.08
C ASP A 112 21.78 18.56 20.56
N THR A 113 21.55 17.37 21.07
CA THR A 113 21.87 17.00 22.47
C THR A 113 23.27 16.39 22.63
N GLY A 114 23.96 16.07 21.54
CA GLY A 114 25.26 15.39 21.57
C GLY A 114 25.19 13.94 22.03
N THR A 115 24.01 13.28 21.88
CA THR A 115 23.78 11.86 22.19
C THR A 115 23.97 10.98 20.96
N ALA A 116 24.00 9.65 21.17
CA ALA A 116 24.03 8.71 20.06
C ALA A 116 22.69 8.73 19.30
N ARG A 117 22.78 8.79 17.98
CA ARG A 117 21.57 8.64 17.13
C ARG A 117 21.04 7.19 17.20
N PRO A 118 19.75 6.99 16.93
CA PRO A 118 19.17 5.64 16.84
C PRO A 118 19.90 4.78 15.82
N GLU A 119 20.21 3.53 16.20
CA GLU A 119 20.73 2.54 15.26
C GLU A 119 19.57 1.95 14.46
N VAL A 120 19.66 2.00 13.14
CA VAL A 120 18.61 1.50 12.23
C VAL A 120 18.98 0.11 11.73
N PHE A 121 18.10 -0.85 12.01
CA PHE A 121 18.22 -2.25 11.59
C PHE A 121 17.23 -2.54 10.45
N ALA A 122 17.67 -3.24 9.41
CA ALA A 122 16.80 -3.71 8.34
C ALA A 122 17.37 -4.92 7.61
N HIS A 123 16.52 -5.61 6.85
CA HIS A 123 17.00 -6.61 5.88
C HIS A 123 17.88 -5.95 4.81
N GLU A 124 18.93 -6.64 4.33
CA GLU A 124 19.91 -6.08 3.38
C GLU A 124 19.28 -5.54 2.08
N ALA A 125 18.17 -6.12 1.63
CA ALA A 125 17.46 -5.70 0.42
C ALA A 125 16.73 -4.35 0.56
N VAL A 126 16.58 -3.79 1.77
CA VAL A 126 16.00 -2.45 1.99
C VAL A 126 16.86 -1.38 1.32
N ALA A 127 18.18 -1.47 1.44
CA ALA A 127 19.10 -0.52 0.80
C ALA A 127 18.94 -0.54 -0.73
N ALA A 128 18.93 -1.74 -1.34
CA ALA A 128 18.71 -1.89 -2.78
C ALA A 128 17.33 -1.38 -3.23
N ARG A 129 16.30 -1.46 -2.37
CA ARG A 129 14.99 -0.88 -2.63
C ARG A 129 15.04 0.64 -2.65
N PHE A 130 15.74 1.28 -1.72
CA PHE A 130 15.92 2.74 -1.70
C PHE A 130 16.64 3.21 -2.95
N ASP A 131 17.71 2.52 -3.38
CA ASP A 131 18.42 2.83 -4.62
C ASP A 131 17.49 2.76 -5.84
N ARG A 132 16.71 1.68 -5.96
CA ARG A 132 15.72 1.53 -7.03
C ARG A 132 14.65 2.64 -6.98
N TYR A 133 14.17 3.04 -5.80
CA TYR A 133 13.19 4.11 -5.67
C TYR A 133 13.75 5.46 -6.10
N ARG A 134 15.04 5.73 -5.83
CA ARG A 134 15.73 6.93 -6.33
C ARG A 134 15.83 6.91 -7.86
N GLU A 135 16.25 5.78 -8.43
CA GLU A 135 16.37 5.61 -9.88
C GLU A 135 15.02 5.72 -10.60
N THR A 136 13.95 5.22 -9.99
CA THR A 136 12.62 5.16 -10.60
C THR A 136 11.64 6.16 -9.99
N ALA A 137 12.11 7.26 -9.37
CA ALA A 137 11.27 8.23 -8.66
C ALA A 137 10.20 8.84 -9.56
N GLY A 138 10.54 9.18 -10.81
CA GLY A 138 9.59 9.68 -11.79
C GLY A 138 8.47 8.67 -12.09
N TYR A 139 8.80 7.41 -12.32
CA TYR A 139 7.82 6.36 -12.54
C TYR A 139 6.93 6.12 -11.31
N ASN A 140 7.54 6.05 -10.11
CA ASN A 140 6.79 5.91 -8.87
C ASN A 140 5.86 7.11 -8.61
N THR A 141 6.29 8.33 -8.94
CA THR A 141 5.42 9.52 -8.92
C THR A 141 4.19 9.30 -9.79
N TRP A 142 4.34 8.90 -11.05
CA TRP A 142 3.24 8.68 -11.98
C TRP A 142 2.24 7.63 -11.52
N ILE A 143 2.72 6.44 -11.14
CA ILE A 143 1.82 5.34 -10.75
C ILE A 143 1.06 5.64 -9.46
N ASN A 144 1.69 6.37 -8.52
CA ASN A 144 1.05 6.72 -7.26
C ASN A 144 0.06 7.90 -7.44
N ARG A 145 0.37 8.89 -8.29
CA ARG A 145 -0.61 9.92 -8.70
C ARG A 145 -1.88 9.29 -9.22
N ARG A 146 -1.75 8.36 -10.15
CA ARG A 146 -2.86 7.63 -10.77
C ARG A 146 -3.60 6.75 -9.77
N GLN A 147 -2.89 5.96 -8.97
CA GLN A 147 -3.49 5.04 -8.00
C GLN A 147 -4.25 5.77 -6.91
N PHE A 148 -3.72 6.89 -6.44
CA PHE A 148 -4.28 7.63 -5.31
C PHE A 148 -5.08 8.88 -5.71
N GLY A 149 -5.15 9.23 -6.99
CA GLY A 149 -5.81 10.43 -7.47
C GLY A 149 -5.21 11.72 -6.88
N VAL A 150 -3.89 11.76 -6.68
CA VAL A 150 -3.17 12.92 -6.11
C VAL A 150 -2.22 13.48 -7.16
N PRO A 151 -2.67 14.45 -7.99
CA PRO A 151 -1.88 14.97 -9.11
C PRO A 151 -0.54 15.62 -8.70
N THR A 152 -0.48 16.17 -7.50
CA THR A 152 0.70 16.89 -6.96
C THR A 152 1.69 15.98 -6.25
N LEU A 153 1.42 14.69 -6.11
CA LEU A 153 2.30 13.75 -5.44
C LEU A 153 3.68 13.74 -6.09
N GLN A 154 4.72 13.80 -5.26
CA GLN A 154 6.12 13.59 -5.63
C GLN A 154 6.67 12.40 -4.85
N TRP A 155 7.41 11.53 -5.53
CA TRP A 155 8.04 10.41 -4.85
C TRP A 155 9.35 10.85 -4.20
N PRO A 156 9.60 10.51 -2.92
CA PRO A 156 10.82 10.91 -2.24
C PRO A 156 12.06 10.26 -2.85
N THR A 157 13.18 10.96 -2.77
CA THR A 157 14.49 10.53 -3.30
C THR A 157 15.58 10.43 -2.22
N GLU A 158 15.31 10.91 -1.01
CA GLU A 158 16.24 10.85 0.11
C GLU A 158 15.71 9.86 1.16
N TYR A 159 16.59 8.98 1.60
CA TYR A 159 16.25 7.90 2.53
C TYR A 159 17.28 7.82 3.66
N ARG A 160 16.83 7.48 4.88
CA ARG A 160 17.70 7.10 5.98
C ARG A 160 18.01 5.60 5.84
N TYR A 161 19.19 5.31 5.28
CA TYR A 161 19.67 3.93 5.10
C TYR A 161 19.91 3.26 6.45
N PRO A 162 19.72 1.92 6.55
CA PRO A 162 20.02 1.18 7.77
C PRO A 162 21.51 1.23 8.10
N ASP A 163 21.82 1.26 9.42
CA ASP A 163 23.18 1.18 9.92
C ASP A 163 23.66 -0.28 10.01
N THR A 164 22.75 -1.18 10.38
CA THR A 164 23.01 -2.62 10.49
C THR A 164 22.02 -3.41 9.62
N THR A 165 22.56 -4.28 8.76
CA THR A 165 21.74 -5.13 7.87
C THR A 165 21.98 -6.61 8.15
N TYR A 166 20.97 -7.42 7.81
CA TYR A 166 21.00 -8.88 7.95
C TYR A 166 20.27 -9.58 6.79
N ARG A 167 20.44 -10.90 6.66
CA ARG A 167 19.85 -11.69 5.56
C ARG A 167 18.63 -12.50 5.92
N GLN A 168 18.69 -13.23 7.05
CA GLN A 168 17.61 -14.14 7.43
C GLN A 168 17.04 -13.84 8.80
N ARG A 169 17.92 -13.75 9.80
CA ARG A 169 17.57 -13.48 11.19
C ARG A 169 18.61 -12.57 11.82
N HIS A 170 18.13 -11.74 12.71
CA HIS A 170 18.98 -10.93 13.57
C HIS A 170 18.34 -10.81 14.94
N THR A 171 19.15 -10.64 15.98
CA THR A 171 18.64 -10.44 17.33
C THR A 171 19.19 -9.14 17.88
N VAL A 172 18.30 -8.22 18.21
CA VAL A 172 18.62 -6.96 18.89
C VAL A 172 18.22 -7.11 20.36
N ARG A 173 19.16 -6.86 21.27
CA ARG A 173 18.89 -6.81 22.71
C ARG A 173 19.03 -5.37 23.19
N ARG A 174 18.01 -4.87 23.88
CA ARG A 174 18.02 -3.56 24.52
C ARG A 174 17.33 -3.70 25.88
N GLY A 175 18.02 -3.30 26.94
CA GLY A 175 17.52 -3.47 28.31
C GLY A 175 17.04 -4.89 28.60
N ALA A 176 15.78 -5.02 29.02
CA ALA A 176 15.15 -6.30 29.36
C ALA A 176 14.51 -7.04 28.18
N LEU A 177 14.52 -6.46 26.97
CA LEU A 177 13.79 -7.00 25.82
C LEU A 177 14.72 -7.54 24.74
N THR A 178 14.25 -8.61 24.11
CA THR A 178 14.86 -9.25 22.94
C THR A 178 13.95 -9.06 21.73
N PHE A 179 14.49 -8.50 20.65
CA PHE A 179 13.80 -8.35 19.38
C PHE A 179 14.37 -9.35 18.39
N GLU A 180 13.60 -10.36 18.06
CA GLU A 180 13.94 -11.35 17.05
C GLU A 180 13.44 -10.87 15.69
N LEU A 181 14.35 -10.42 14.84
CA LEU A 181 14.06 -9.94 13.49
C LEU A 181 14.14 -11.13 12.55
N VAL A 182 13.04 -11.43 11.86
CA VAL A 182 12.95 -12.61 10.99
C VAL A 182 12.54 -12.15 9.59
N HIS A 183 13.44 -12.33 8.64
CA HIS A 183 13.14 -12.08 7.24
C HIS A 183 12.10 -13.07 6.71
N ALA A 184 11.10 -12.54 6.01
CA ALA A 184 10.08 -13.32 5.33
C ALA A 184 9.56 -12.55 4.12
N ARG A 185 9.74 -13.11 2.92
CA ARG A 185 9.16 -12.53 1.73
C ARG A 185 7.64 -12.55 1.80
N GLY A 186 7.01 -11.50 1.31
CA GLY A 186 5.57 -11.38 1.26
C GLY A 186 5.18 -10.27 0.31
N GLU A 187 4.69 -9.16 0.86
CA GLU A 187 4.44 -7.95 0.10
C GLU A 187 5.69 -7.47 -0.62
N THR A 188 6.82 -7.61 0.01
CA THR A 188 8.13 -7.23 -0.54
C THR A 188 9.18 -8.32 -0.34
N ASP A 189 10.29 -8.20 -1.06
CA ASP A 189 11.44 -9.10 -0.99
C ASP A 189 12.37 -8.82 0.21
N ASP A 190 12.19 -7.69 0.88
CA ASP A 190 12.99 -7.21 2.00
C ASP A 190 12.26 -7.27 3.35
N HIS A 191 11.09 -7.90 3.40
CA HIS A 191 10.20 -7.81 4.55
C HIS A 191 10.72 -8.60 5.76
N THR A 192 10.42 -8.08 6.94
CA THR A 192 10.78 -8.63 8.25
C THR A 192 9.59 -8.53 9.20
N TYR A 193 9.30 -9.58 9.94
CA TYR A 193 8.49 -9.46 11.15
C TYR A 193 9.38 -9.47 12.40
N VAL A 194 8.88 -8.87 13.49
CA VAL A 194 9.62 -8.77 14.75
C VAL A 194 8.85 -9.49 15.85
N TRP A 195 9.50 -10.45 16.49
CA TRP A 195 8.96 -11.17 17.63
C TRP A 195 9.65 -10.71 18.91
N ILE A 196 8.88 -10.35 19.95
CA ILE A 196 9.36 -9.96 21.26
C ILE A 196 8.85 -11.00 22.27
N PRO A 197 9.65 -12.05 22.55
CA PRO A 197 9.20 -13.20 23.33
C PRO A 197 8.80 -12.86 24.78
N GLU A 198 9.49 -11.93 25.42
CA GLU A 198 9.23 -11.52 26.80
C GLU A 198 7.83 -10.90 26.95
N LEU A 199 7.35 -10.23 25.91
CA LEU A 199 6.04 -9.54 25.86
C LEU A 199 4.99 -10.34 25.09
N ARG A 200 5.36 -11.47 24.48
CA ARG A 200 4.51 -12.23 23.55
C ARG A 200 3.88 -11.33 22.48
N THR A 201 4.63 -10.33 22.04
CA THR A 201 4.18 -9.32 21.07
C THR A 201 4.82 -9.56 19.72
N LEU A 202 4.01 -9.52 18.67
CA LEU A 202 4.39 -9.72 17.28
C LEU A 202 4.12 -8.45 16.47
N CYS A 203 5.16 -7.83 15.90
CA CYS A 203 5.03 -6.77 14.91
C CYS A 203 5.16 -7.39 13.52
N THR A 204 4.12 -7.32 12.74
CA THR A 204 4.06 -8.02 11.44
C THR A 204 4.51 -7.16 10.27
N GLY A 205 4.63 -5.83 10.44
CA GLY A 205 4.66 -4.94 9.29
C GLY A 205 3.47 -5.28 8.36
N ASP A 206 3.68 -5.23 7.07
CA ASP A 206 2.64 -5.49 6.07
C ASP A 206 2.43 -6.97 5.74
N LEU A 207 3.08 -7.89 6.46
CA LEU A 207 2.71 -9.31 6.37
C LEU A 207 1.33 -9.59 6.96
N PHE A 208 0.82 -8.70 7.80
CA PHE A 208 -0.59 -8.66 8.15
C PHE A 208 -1.06 -7.20 8.15
N ILE A 209 -2.08 -6.95 7.37
CA ILE A 209 -2.82 -5.68 7.30
C ILE A 209 -4.31 -6.01 7.40
N TRP A 210 -5.13 -5.06 7.78
CA TRP A 210 -6.58 -5.24 7.85
C TRP A 210 -7.22 -5.14 6.46
N ASN A 211 -6.74 -6.00 5.56
CA ASN A 211 -7.17 -6.06 4.16
C ASN A 211 -6.82 -7.43 3.56
N ALA A 212 -7.40 -7.74 2.40
CA ALA A 212 -6.83 -8.78 1.55
C ALA A 212 -5.34 -8.46 1.29
N PRO A 213 -4.43 -9.44 1.39
CA PRO A 213 -3.00 -9.20 1.25
C PRO A 213 -2.65 -8.45 -0.03
N ASN A 214 -1.82 -7.42 0.08
CA ASN A 214 -1.33 -6.65 -1.08
C ASN A 214 -0.31 -7.47 -1.89
N ALA A 215 -0.77 -8.62 -2.40
CA ALA A 215 0.05 -9.61 -3.08
C ALA A 215 -0.04 -9.55 -4.62
N GLY A 216 -0.87 -8.65 -5.16
CA GLY A 216 -1.18 -8.57 -6.58
C GLY A 216 -1.02 -7.22 -7.24
N ASN A 217 -0.64 -6.17 -6.54
CA ASN A 217 -0.66 -4.79 -7.01
C ASN A 217 -0.22 -4.63 -8.48
N PRO A 218 -1.12 -4.15 -9.39
CA PRO A 218 -0.87 -4.15 -10.83
C PRO A 218 0.24 -3.18 -11.27
N GLN A 219 0.61 -2.21 -10.44
CA GLN A 219 1.57 -1.16 -10.75
C GLN A 219 2.89 -1.29 -9.99
N LYS A 220 3.09 -2.40 -9.25
CA LYS A 220 4.28 -2.59 -8.41
C LYS A 220 5.10 -3.80 -8.86
N VAL A 221 6.30 -3.91 -8.30
CA VAL A 221 7.18 -5.07 -8.53
C VAL A 221 6.58 -6.36 -7.99
N GLN A 222 7.24 -7.48 -8.28
CA GLN A 222 6.83 -8.81 -7.86
C GLN A 222 6.54 -8.89 -6.38
N ARG A 223 5.46 -9.60 -6.01
CA ARG A 223 5.03 -10.01 -4.68
C ARG A 223 5.15 -11.52 -4.55
N TYR A 224 5.19 -12.03 -3.33
CA TYR A 224 5.55 -13.42 -3.03
C TYR A 224 4.45 -14.14 -2.22
N PRO A 225 3.27 -14.43 -2.81
CA PRO A 225 2.12 -14.96 -2.07
C PRO A 225 2.39 -16.29 -1.37
N VAL A 226 3.22 -17.17 -1.95
CA VAL A 226 3.57 -18.48 -1.37
C VAL A 226 4.38 -18.32 -0.09
N GLU A 227 5.47 -17.57 -0.16
CA GLU A 227 6.34 -17.31 0.99
C GLU A 227 5.60 -16.49 2.05
N TRP A 228 4.69 -15.62 1.62
CA TRP A 228 3.84 -14.87 2.53
C TRP A 228 2.93 -15.78 3.35
N ALA A 229 2.24 -16.73 2.70
CA ALA A 229 1.42 -17.72 3.40
C ALA A 229 2.25 -18.55 4.40
N GLN A 230 3.46 -18.95 4.01
CA GLN A 230 4.39 -19.66 4.91
C GLN A 230 4.80 -18.80 6.11
N ALA A 231 5.07 -17.50 5.91
CA ALA A 231 5.39 -16.58 7.00
C ALA A 231 4.21 -16.43 7.98
N LEU A 232 2.98 -16.29 7.47
CA LEU A 232 1.76 -16.23 8.28
C LEU A 232 1.57 -17.51 9.12
N ARG A 233 1.80 -18.68 8.53
CA ARG A 233 1.76 -19.95 9.26
C ARG A 233 2.85 -20.01 10.34
N ALA A 234 4.06 -19.56 10.04
CA ALA A 234 5.14 -19.51 11.02
C ALA A 234 4.84 -18.54 12.18
N MET A 235 4.35 -17.34 11.88
CA MET A 235 3.96 -16.35 12.90
C MET A 235 2.81 -16.86 13.78
N ARG A 236 1.85 -17.60 13.21
CA ARG A 236 0.73 -18.21 13.94
C ARG A 236 1.19 -19.15 15.05
N GLU A 237 2.31 -19.84 14.86
CA GLU A 237 2.85 -20.81 15.82
C GLU A 237 3.69 -20.16 16.95
N LEU A 238 3.99 -18.87 16.88
CA LEU A 238 4.71 -18.14 17.92
C LEU A 238 3.90 -17.99 19.22
N GLY A 239 2.59 -18.12 19.15
CA GLY A 239 1.71 -17.96 20.31
C GLY A 239 1.65 -16.52 20.83
N ALA A 240 1.66 -15.54 19.93
CA ALA A 240 1.53 -14.14 20.25
C ALA A 240 0.21 -13.84 20.98
N GLU A 241 0.26 -12.94 21.95
CA GLU A 241 -0.90 -12.41 22.67
C GLU A 241 -1.28 -11.02 22.22
N VAL A 242 -0.32 -10.29 21.63
CA VAL A 242 -0.51 -8.99 21.00
C VAL A 242 0.09 -9.03 19.59
N LEU A 243 -0.69 -8.61 18.59
CA LEU A 243 -0.23 -8.41 17.23
C LEU A 243 -0.38 -6.93 16.86
N LEU A 244 0.72 -6.33 16.41
CA LEU A 244 0.81 -4.96 15.95
C LEU A 244 1.05 -4.96 14.43
N PRO A 245 0.01 -4.63 13.65
CA PRO A 245 0.11 -4.66 12.18
C PRO A 245 0.77 -3.40 11.64
N GLY A 246 1.28 -3.45 10.39
CA GLY A 246 1.74 -2.28 9.68
C GLY A 246 0.62 -1.27 9.41
N HIS A 247 -0.59 -1.76 9.11
CA HIS A 247 -1.78 -0.95 8.87
C HIS A 247 -2.99 -1.50 9.62
N GLY A 248 -3.83 -0.59 10.11
CA GLY A 248 -5.04 -0.92 10.87
C GLY A 248 -4.80 -1.03 12.37
N VAL A 249 -5.70 -1.69 13.08
CA VAL A 249 -5.71 -1.71 14.54
C VAL A 249 -4.97 -2.92 15.12
N PRO A 250 -4.44 -2.85 16.36
CA PRO A 250 -3.90 -4.00 17.08
C PRO A 250 -4.90 -5.14 17.24
N ILE A 251 -4.41 -6.36 17.30
CA ILE A 251 -5.20 -7.54 17.69
C ILE A 251 -4.67 -8.05 19.01
N VAL A 252 -5.54 -8.13 20.02
CA VAL A 252 -5.24 -8.69 21.33
C VAL A 252 -5.98 -10.00 21.53
N GLY A 253 -5.27 -11.01 22.02
CA GLY A 253 -5.77 -12.35 22.28
C GLY A 253 -5.24 -13.40 21.29
N ALA A 254 -4.63 -14.44 21.83
CA ALA A 254 -3.95 -15.48 21.06
C ALA A 254 -4.85 -16.19 20.05
N ASP A 255 -6.13 -16.40 20.38
CA ASP A 255 -7.07 -17.07 19.48
C ASP A 255 -7.45 -16.18 18.28
N ARG A 256 -7.68 -14.89 18.50
CA ARG A 256 -7.94 -13.91 17.43
C ARG A 256 -6.75 -13.80 16.47
N ILE A 257 -5.54 -13.71 17.03
CA ILE A 257 -4.30 -13.65 16.25
C ILE A 257 -4.12 -14.92 15.42
N ARG A 258 -4.31 -16.08 16.04
CA ARG A 258 -4.23 -17.38 15.36
C ARG A 258 -5.26 -17.48 14.22
N GLN A 259 -6.47 -16.99 14.45
CA GLN A 259 -7.53 -16.95 13.44
C GLN A 259 -7.16 -16.01 12.29
N ALA A 260 -6.79 -14.76 12.57
CA ALA A 260 -6.48 -13.76 11.56
C ALA A 260 -5.31 -14.18 10.64
N LEU A 261 -4.21 -14.65 11.25
CA LEU A 261 -3.06 -15.16 10.51
C LEU A 261 -3.42 -16.43 9.72
N GLY A 262 -4.24 -17.30 10.31
CA GLY A 262 -4.71 -18.54 9.68
C GLY A 262 -5.59 -18.30 8.45
N ASP A 263 -6.59 -17.45 8.56
CA ASP A 263 -7.52 -17.11 7.48
C ASP A 263 -6.80 -16.37 6.33
N THR A 264 -5.85 -15.48 6.68
CA THR A 264 -5.04 -14.77 5.68
C THR A 264 -4.12 -15.74 4.91
N ALA A 265 -3.51 -16.69 5.60
CA ALA A 265 -2.71 -17.73 4.97
C ALA A 265 -3.57 -18.61 4.05
N GLU A 266 -4.77 -19.03 4.50
CA GLU A 266 -5.70 -19.85 3.73
C GLU A 266 -6.12 -19.17 2.42
N LEU A 267 -6.40 -17.87 2.46
CA LEU A 267 -6.71 -17.08 1.26
C LEU A 267 -5.57 -17.17 0.24
N LEU A 268 -4.34 -16.88 0.66
CA LEU A 268 -3.17 -16.94 -0.23
C LEU A 268 -2.89 -18.35 -0.73
N GLU A 269 -2.93 -19.37 0.13
CA GLU A 269 -2.71 -20.77 -0.20
C GLU A 269 -3.74 -21.27 -1.23
N SER A 270 -5.00 -20.89 -1.06
CA SER A 270 -6.07 -21.23 -1.99
C SER A 270 -5.85 -20.63 -3.38
N LEU A 271 -5.54 -19.32 -3.45
CA LEU A 271 -5.24 -18.65 -4.72
C LEU A 271 -4.00 -19.25 -5.40
N CYS A 272 -2.94 -19.52 -4.63
CA CYS A 272 -1.73 -20.16 -5.14
C CYS A 272 -1.99 -21.55 -5.71
N THR A 273 -2.72 -22.38 -4.97
CA THR A 273 -3.00 -23.77 -5.37
C THR A 273 -3.84 -23.81 -6.65
N GLN A 274 -4.96 -23.10 -6.70
CA GLN A 274 -5.84 -23.07 -7.87
C GLN A 274 -5.11 -22.50 -9.10
N THR A 275 -4.36 -21.41 -8.95
CA THR A 275 -3.59 -20.81 -10.05
C THR A 275 -2.58 -21.80 -10.60
N ARG A 276 -1.79 -22.44 -9.72
CA ARG A 276 -0.79 -23.44 -10.11
C ARG A 276 -1.42 -24.63 -10.82
N ASP A 277 -2.53 -25.15 -10.32
CA ASP A 277 -3.17 -26.33 -10.87
C ASP A 277 -3.75 -26.05 -12.26
N LEU A 278 -4.35 -24.88 -12.48
CA LEU A 278 -4.79 -24.45 -13.81
C LEU A 278 -3.62 -24.23 -14.77
N MET A 279 -2.54 -23.60 -14.32
CA MET A 279 -1.32 -23.43 -15.12
C MET A 279 -0.71 -24.79 -15.51
N ASN A 280 -0.64 -25.74 -14.58
CA ASN A 280 -0.15 -27.09 -14.84
C ASN A 280 -1.06 -27.88 -15.80
N ALA A 281 -2.35 -27.58 -15.85
CA ALA A 281 -3.28 -28.13 -16.84
C ALA A 281 -3.17 -27.46 -18.21
N GLY A 282 -2.31 -26.44 -18.38
CA GLY A 282 -2.11 -25.73 -19.65
C GLY A 282 -3.13 -24.64 -19.94
N ALA A 283 -3.87 -24.19 -18.93
CA ALA A 283 -4.86 -23.13 -19.08
C ALA A 283 -4.17 -21.79 -19.46
N ARG A 284 -4.85 -21.01 -20.29
CA ARG A 284 -4.41 -19.64 -20.65
C ARG A 284 -4.63 -18.68 -19.47
N LEU A 285 -3.93 -17.55 -19.46
CA LEU A 285 -4.11 -16.54 -18.41
C LEU A 285 -5.57 -16.12 -18.23
N ASP A 286 -6.31 -15.94 -19.32
CA ASP A 286 -7.73 -15.60 -19.28
C ASP A 286 -8.56 -16.66 -18.52
N GLU A 287 -8.33 -17.93 -18.81
CA GLU A 287 -9.00 -19.04 -18.15
C GLU A 287 -8.64 -19.15 -16.67
N VAL A 288 -7.37 -18.89 -16.33
CA VAL A 288 -6.90 -18.86 -14.95
C VAL A 288 -7.56 -17.71 -14.16
N LEU A 289 -7.60 -16.50 -14.73
CA LEU A 289 -8.22 -15.33 -14.08
C LEU A 289 -9.71 -15.52 -13.78
N HIS A 290 -10.43 -16.16 -14.70
CA HIS A 290 -11.86 -16.41 -14.53
C HIS A 290 -12.18 -17.73 -13.81
N GLY A 291 -11.22 -18.66 -13.74
CA GLY A 291 -11.35 -19.95 -13.11
C GLY A 291 -11.11 -19.96 -11.60
N VAL A 292 -10.12 -19.18 -11.11
CA VAL A 292 -9.79 -19.12 -9.69
C VAL A 292 -10.90 -18.47 -8.88
N LYS A 293 -11.27 -19.11 -7.75
CA LYS A 293 -12.32 -18.64 -6.85
C LYS A 293 -11.79 -18.52 -5.42
N VAL A 294 -12.22 -17.48 -4.74
CA VAL A 294 -11.95 -17.33 -3.31
C VAL A 294 -12.84 -18.28 -2.52
N PRO A 295 -12.32 -18.95 -1.49
CA PRO A 295 -13.13 -19.74 -0.58
C PRO A 295 -14.25 -18.90 0.04
N PRO A 296 -15.49 -19.45 0.14
CA PRO A 296 -16.61 -18.71 0.71
C PRO A 296 -16.33 -18.17 2.10
N GLY A 297 -16.79 -16.96 2.38
CA GLY A 297 -16.73 -16.32 3.69
C GLY A 297 -15.38 -15.69 4.07
N LEU A 298 -14.28 -15.96 3.34
CA LEU A 298 -12.98 -15.35 3.70
C LEU A 298 -12.97 -13.83 3.49
N LEU A 299 -13.46 -13.34 2.36
CA LEU A 299 -13.49 -11.89 2.08
C LEU A 299 -14.57 -11.12 2.84
N GLU A 300 -15.43 -11.83 3.57
CA GLU A 300 -16.42 -11.23 4.48
C GLU A 300 -15.80 -10.90 5.85
N LYS A 301 -14.62 -11.43 6.15
CA LYS A 301 -13.91 -11.15 7.40
C LYS A 301 -13.47 -9.69 7.42
N PRO A 302 -13.63 -8.95 8.53
CA PRO A 302 -13.25 -7.53 8.62
C PRO A 302 -11.79 -7.26 8.23
N TYR A 303 -10.90 -8.20 8.52
CA TYR A 303 -9.48 -8.11 8.24
C TYR A 303 -9.04 -8.68 6.87
N LEU A 304 -9.99 -9.15 6.01
CA LEU A 304 -9.69 -9.69 4.67
C LEU A 304 -10.51 -9.02 3.56
N HIS A 305 -11.27 -7.97 3.88
CA HIS A 305 -12.05 -7.26 2.88
C HIS A 305 -11.13 -6.69 1.79
N PRO A 306 -11.42 -6.87 0.47
CA PRO A 306 -10.55 -6.44 -0.62
C PRO A 306 -10.69 -4.93 -0.90
N ALA A 307 -10.36 -4.09 0.09
CA ALA A 307 -10.47 -2.64 -0.01
C ALA A 307 -9.22 -1.97 -0.63
N TYR A 308 -8.08 -2.66 -0.66
CA TYR A 308 -6.84 -2.16 -1.26
C TYR A 308 -6.39 -3.01 -2.45
N ASP A 309 -5.99 -4.26 -2.24
CA ASP A 309 -5.70 -5.25 -3.28
C ASP A 309 -6.87 -6.23 -3.42
N GLU A 310 -6.87 -7.04 -4.47
CA GLU A 310 -7.93 -7.99 -4.75
C GLU A 310 -7.40 -9.31 -5.33
N PRO A 311 -8.13 -10.43 -5.16
CA PRO A 311 -7.68 -11.75 -5.57
C PRO A 311 -7.31 -11.88 -7.04
N GLU A 312 -8.02 -11.20 -7.97
CA GLU A 312 -7.72 -11.22 -9.40
C GLU A 312 -6.29 -10.70 -9.68
N PHE A 313 -5.85 -9.66 -8.95
CA PHE A 313 -4.50 -9.12 -9.11
C PHE A 313 -3.45 -10.07 -8.54
N VAL A 314 -3.76 -10.77 -7.44
CA VAL A 314 -2.88 -11.81 -6.87
C VAL A 314 -2.68 -12.95 -7.88
N VAL A 315 -3.73 -13.39 -8.56
CA VAL A 315 -3.67 -14.42 -9.62
C VAL A 315 -2.76 -13.99 -10.78
N ARG A 316 -2.90 -12.72 -11.25
CA ARG A 316 -2.00 -12.16 -12.29
C ARG A 316 -0.55 -12.11 -11.83
N ASN A 317 -0.31 -11.80 -10.57
CA ASN A 317 1.02 -11.75 -10.00
C ASN A 317 1.66 -13.14 -9.89
N LEU A 318 0.87 -14.17 -9.51
CA LEU A 318 1.29 -15.58 -9.51
C LEU A 318 1.62 -16.08 -10.92
N TRP A 319 0.79 -15.76 -11.90
CA TRP A 319 1.08 -16.06 -13.30
C TRP A 319 2.44 -15.51 -13.71
N ARG A 320 2.70 -14.21 -13.44
CA ARG A 320 3.97 -13.57 -13.75
C ARG A 320 5.15 -14.20 -12.99
N LEU A 321 4.95 -14.56 -11.71
CA LEU A 321 5.97 -15.17 -10.87
C LEU A 321 6.45 -16.53 -11.41
N TRP A 322 5.52 -17.38 -11.84
CA TRP A 322 5.80 -18.76 -12.26
C TRP A 322 5.95 -18.93 -13.77
N GLY A 323 5.26 -18.12 -14.56
CA GLY A 323 5.17 -18.28 -16.02
C GLY A 323 5.71 -17.12 -16.84
N GLY A 324 6.08 -16.00 -16.22
CA GLY A 324 6.46 -14.78 -16.92
C GLY A 324 5.24 -13.96 -17.39
N TRP A 325 5.40 -13.09 -18.38
CA TRP A 325 4.37 -12.15 -18.79
C TRP A 325 3.49 -12.62 -19.96
N TYR A 326 3.88 -13.68 -20.66
CA TYR A 326 3.15 -14.18 -21.84
C TYR A 326 1.82 -14.83 -21.43
N ASP A 327 0.72 -14.31 -21.97
CA ASP A 327 -0.66 -14.69 -21.65
C ASP A 327 -1.21 -15.87 -22.49
N GLN A 328 -0.36 -16.49 -23.32
CA GLN A 328 -0.66 -17.53 -24.29
C GLN A 328 -1.55 -17.07 -25.48
N ASN A 329 -1.72 -15.77 -25.68
CA ASN A 329 -2.25 -15.24 -26.92
C ASN A 329 -1.07 -14.90 -27.85
N PRO A 330 -0.86 -15.61 -29.00
CA PRO A 330 0.27 -15.34 -29.89
C PRO A 330 0.36 -13.92 -30.43
N ALA A 331 -0.79 -13.23 -30.57
CA ALA A 331 -0.82 -11.85 -31.01
C ALA A 331 -0.15 -10.89 -30.00
N ASN A 332 -0.23 -11.21 -28.70
CA ASN A 332 0.35 -10.39 -27.63
C ASN A 332 1.85 -10.62 -27.44
N LEU A 333 2.45 -11.64 -28.08
CA LEU A 333 3.90 -11.90 -27.97
C LEU A 333 4.73 -10.77 -28.60
N LYS A 334 4.27 -10.28 -29.76
CA LYS A 334 4.83 -9.11 -30.46
C LYS A 334 3.66 -8.29 -31.02
N PRO A 335 2.97 -7.52 -30.16
CA PRO A 335 1.76 -6.82 -30.57
C PRO A 335 2.04 -5.70 -31.58
N SER A 336 1.05 -5.39 -32.39
CA SER A 336 1.03 -4.13 -33.13
C SER A 336 0.88 -2.95 -32.15
N PRO A 337 1.19 -1.71 -32.58
CA PRO A 337 0.80 -0.54 -31.81
C PRO A 337 -0.70 -0.55 -31.50
N GLU A 338 -1.09 -0.29 -30.27
CA GLU A 338 -2.48 -0.35 -29.83
C GLU A 338 -3.40 0.55 -30.66
N ALA A 339 -2.96 1.77 -30.99
CA ALA A 339 -3.73 2.70 -31.84
C ALA A 339 -3.98 2.16 -33.25
N ALA A 340 -3.03 1.41 -33.82
CA ALA A 340 -3.19 0.82 -35.15
C ALA A 340 -4.22 -0.32 -35.11
N LEU A 341 -4.16 -1.20 -34.12
CA LEU A 341 -5.17 -2.24 -33.92
C LEU A 341 -6.56 -1.64 -33.67
N ALA A 342 -6.62 -0.59 -32.85
CA ALA A 342 -7.87 0.09 -32.54
C ALA A 342 -8.50 0.73 -33.80
N ALA A 343 -7.69 1.31 -34.69
CA ALA A 343 -8.16 1.87 -35.93
C ALA A 343 -8.80 0.80 -36.84
N GLU A 344 -8.15 -0.35 -37.02
CA GLU A 344 -8.69 -1.47 -37.82
C GLU A 344 -9.99 -2.04 -37.19
N LEU A 345 -10.04 -2.20 -35.86
CA LEU A 345 -11.25 -2.66 -35.18
C LEU A 345 -12.40 -1.63 -35.30
N ALA A 346 -12.08 -0.36 -35.23
CA ALA A 346 -13.06 0.70 -35.39
C ALA A 346 -13.61 0.73 -36.83
N ASP A 347 -12.74 0.60 -37.85
CA ASP A 347 -13.19 0.54 -39.27
C ASP A 347 -14.12 -0.66 -39.49
N ALA A 348 -13.73 -1.84 -39.03
CA ALA A 348 -14.55 -3.06 -39.10
C ALA A 348 -15.90 -2.94 -38.38
N ALA A 349 -16.01 -2.10 -37.34
CA ALA A 349 -17.23 -1.85 -36.57
C ALA A 349 -18.12 -0.71 -37.12
N GLY A 350 -17.68 -0.02 -38.16
CA GLY A 350 -18.36 1.15 -38.72
C GLY A 350 -17.96 2.49 -38.12
N GLY A 351 -16.79 2.53 -37.48
CA GLY A 351 -16.17 3.75 -36.95
C GLY A 351 -16.04 3.76 -35.40
N ALA A 352 -15.16 4.62 -34.91
CA ALA A 352 -14.92 4.75 -33.45
C ALA A 352 -16.19 5.11 -32.66
N ARG A 353 -17.08 5.94 -33.24
CA ARG A 353 -18.36 6.29 -32.60
C ARG A 353 -19.30 5.09 -32.51
N ALA A 354 -19.32 4.20 -33.52
CA ALA A 354 -20.13 2.98 -33.48
C ALA A 354 -19.68 2.04 -32.35
N LEU A 355 -18.35 1.97 -32.07
CA LEU A 355 -17.81 1.26 -30.91
C LEU A 355 -18.22 1.93 -29.60
N ALA A 356 -18.15 3.26 -29.49
CA ALA A 356 -18.57 4.02 -28.31
C ALA A 356 -20.06 3.82 -28.02
N ASP A 357 -20.94 3.94 -29.04
CA ASP A 357 -22.38 3.66 -28.90
C ASP A 357 -22.65 2.22 -28.44
N ARG A 358 -21.83 1.26 -28.89
CA ARG A 358 -21.94 -0.11 -28.45
C ARG A 358 -21.49 -0.28 -26.97
N ALA A 359 -20.42 0.43 -26.57
CA ALA A 359 -19.97 0.46 -25.19
C ALA A 359 -21.05 1.04 -24.25
N GLU A 360 -21.72 2.11 -24.64
CA GLU A 360 -22.82 2.71 -23.88
C GLU A 360 -24.00 1.72 -23.70
N ARG A 361 -24.40 1.02 -24.74
CA ARG A 361 -25.42 -0.04 -24.65
C ARG A 361 -25.00 -1.21 -23.75
N LEU A 362 -23.73 -1.56 -23.70
CA LEU A 362 -23.19 -2.57 -22.79
C LEU A 362 -23.21 -2.06 -21.34
N LEU A 363 -22.87 -0.78 -21.14
CA LEU A 363 -22.93 -0.11 -19.85
C LEU A 363 -24.35 -0.12 -19.27
N GLU A 364 -25.37 0.21 -20.09
CA GLU A 364 -26.77 0.16 -19.70
C GLU A 364 -27.23 -1.24 -19.28
N ARG A 365 -26.66 -2.30 -19.86
CA ARG A 365 -26.92 -3.69 -19.49
C ARG A 365 -26.10 -4.17 -18.30
N GLY A 366 -25.23 -3.33 -17.73
CA GLY A 366 -24.36 -3.67 -16.62
C GLY A 366 -23.12 -4.52 -17.00
N GLU A 367 -22.85 -4.68 -18.29
CA GLU A 367 -21.70 -5.43 -18.81
C GLU A 367 -20.43 -4.59 -18.82
N LEU A 368 -20.01 -4.11 -17.63
CA LEU A 368 -18.99 -3.07 -17.46
C LEU A 368 -17.62 -3.44 -18.04
N ARG A 369 -17.20 -4.69 -17.91
CA ARG A 369 -15.88 -5.13 -18.43
C ARG A 369 -15.84 -5.08 -19.96
N LEU A 370 -16.91 -5.53 -20.61
CA LEU A 370 -17.03 -5.45 -22.08
C LEU A 370 -17.15 -4.00 -22.55
N ALA A 371 -17.96 -3.18 -21.86
CA ALA A 371 -18.08 -1.75 -22.16
C ALA A 371 -16.71 -1.06 -22.11
N ALA A 372 -15.88 -1.35 -21.09
CA ALA A 372 -14.55 -0.76 -20.97
C ALA A 372 -13.63 -1.12 -22.13
N HIS A 373 -13.63 -2.37 -22.61
CA HIS A 373 -12.83 -2.76 -23.78
C HIS A 373 -13.21 -2.00 -25.05
N LEU A 374 -14.52 -1.86 -25.30
CA LEU A 374 -14.97 -1.14 -26.49
C LEU A 374 -14.75 0.38 -26.40
N ALA A 375 -14.97 0.97 -25.21
CA ALA A 375 -14.72 2.39 -24.99
C ALA A 375 -13.22 2.72 -25.11
N GLU A 376 -12.32 1.87 -24.60
CA GLU A 376 -10.88 2.02 -24.76
C GLU A 376 -10.46 1.92 -26.22
N THR A 377 -10.96 0.92 -26.94
CA THR A 377 -10.69 0.74 -28.38
C THR A 377 -11.16 1.96 -29.18
N ALA A 378 -12.36 2.48 -28.89
CA ALA A 378 -12.88 3.68 -29.54
C ALA A 378 -12.00 4.90 -29.29
N ALA A 379 -11.56 5.10 -28.03
CA ALA A 379 -10.72 6.24 -27.67
C ALA A 379 -9.31 6.15 -28.29
N LEU A 380 -8.73 4.97 -28.37
CA LEU A 380 -7.44 4.76 -29.05
C LEU A 380 -7.53 5.00 -30.56
N ALA A 381 -8.67 4.67 -31.18
CA ALA A 381 -8.92 4.93 -32.62
C ALA A 381 -9.20 6.39 -32.91
N ALA A 382 -9.81 7.13 -31.99
CA ALA A 382 -10.21 8.54 -32.17
C ALA A 382 -9.94 9.38 -30.91
N PRO A 383 -8.66 9.60 -30.52
CA PRO A 383 -8.28 10.15 -29.23
C PRO A 383 -8.72 11.62 -29.00
N ALA A 384 -9.05 12.36 -30.07
CA ALA A 384 -9.54 13.73 -30.01
C ALA A 384 -11.07 13.85 -30.16
N ASP A 385 -11.79 12.74 -30.38
CA ASP A 385 -13.25 12.77 -30.53
C ASP A 385 -13.91 12.93 -29.15
N ARG A 386 -14.56 14.09 -28.97
CA ARG A 386 -15.17 14.49 -27.69
C ARG A 386 -16.30 13.56 -27.24
N GLU A 387 -17.08 13.04 -28.20
CA GLU A 387 -18.20 12.14 -27.90
C GLU A 387 -17.69 10.75 -27.47
N VAL A 388 -16.68 10.23 -28.15
CA VAL A 388 -15.98 9.00 -27.73
C VAL A 388 -15.38 9.16 -26.32
N ALA A 389 -14.75 10.30 -26.08
CA ALA A 389 -14.17 10.62 -24.78
C ALA A 389 -15.26 10.71 -23.68
N ARG A 390 -16.42 11.31 -23.96
CA ARG A 390 -17.56 11.35 -23.03
C ARG A 390 -17.99 9.94 -22.62
N VAL A 391 -18.18 9.06 -23.59
CA VAL A 391 -18.59 7.67 -23.33
C VAL A 391 -17.52 6.94 -22.49
N ARG A 392 -16.23 7.11 -22.84
CA ARG A 392 -15.13 6.49 -22.08
C ARG A 392 -15.09 7.01 -20.64
N ALA A 393 -15.32 8.31 -20.43
CA ALA A 393 -15.39 8.89 -19.09
C ALA A 393 -16.49 8.24 -18.25
N GLU A 394 -17.70 8.12 -18.83
CA GLU A 394 -18.84 7.50 -18.14
C GLU A 394 -18.58 6.02 -17.81
N VAL A 395 -18.08 5.24 -18.77
CA VAL A 395 -17.77 3.82 -18.56
C VAL A 395 -16.80 3.62 -17.40
N TYR A 396 -15.71 4.40 -17.33
CA TYR A 396 -14.73 4.25 -16.26
C TYR A 396 -15.20 4.83 -14.93
N THR A 397 -16.05 5.85 -14.92
CA THR A 397 -16.72 6.32 -13.71
C THR A 397 -17.58 5.20 -13.11
N ARG A 398 -18.44 4.58 -13.93
CA ARG A 398 -19.30 3.47 -13.49
C ARG A 398 -18.50 2.23 -13.08
N ARG A 399 -17.35 1.97 -13.74
CA ARG A 399 -16.42 0.93 -13.30
C ARG A 399 -15.90 1.21 -11.90
N ALA A 400 -15.38 2.42 -11.66
CA ALA A 400 -14.82 2.82 -10.37
C ALA A 400 -15.85 2.72 -9.23
N GLU A 401 -17.12 3.04 -9.47
CA GLU A 401 -18.20 2.95 -8.49
C GLU A 401 -18.50 1.51 -8.03
N ARG A 402 -18.18 0.52 -8.86
CA ARG A 402 -18.45 -0.91 -8.57
C ARG A 402 -17.26 -1.62 -7.94
N GLU A 403 -16.10 -1.00 -7.91
CA GLU A 403 -14.90 -1.60 -7.34
C GLU A 403 -14.79 -1.29 -5.85
N THR A 404 -14.34 -2.27 -5.10
CA THR A 404 -13.96 -2.09 -3.68
C THR A 404 -12.49 -1.72 -3.55
N SER A 405 -11.64 -2.30 -4.40
CA SER A 405 -10.19 -2.09 -4.43
C SER A 405 -9.83 -0.63 -4.72
N THR A 406 -9.08 -0.01 -3.81
CA THR A 406 -8.55 1.35 -3.99
C THR A 406 -7.69 1.48 -5.24
N MET A 407 -6.94 0.42 -5.60
CA MET A 407 -6.11 0.41 -6.80
C MET A 407 -6.94 0.45 -8.08
N ALA A 408 -7.97 -0.40 -8.19
CA ALA A 408 -8.85 -0.42 -9.35
C ALA A 408 -9.61 0.91 -9.48
N ARG A 409 -10.20 1.38 -8.38
CA ARG A 409 -10.93 2.65 -8.34
C ARG A 409 -10.06 3.83 -8.77
N GLY A 410 -8.83 3.93 -8.26
CA GLY A 410 -7.93 5.01 -8.59
C GLY A 410 -7.55 5.02 -10.07
N ILE A 411 -7.24 3.86 -10.65
CA ILE A 411 -6.90 3.73 -12.07
C ILE A 411 -8.10 4.10 -12.95
N PHE A 412 -9.30 3.61 -12.61
CA PHE A 412 -10.50 3.90 -13.39
C PHE A 412 -10.94 5.36 -13.27
N HIS A 413 -10.92 5.97 -12.08
CA HIS A 413 -11.21 7.40 -11.93
C HIS A 413 -10.20 8.28 -12.69
N TRP A 414 -8.91 7.89 -12.67
CA TRP A 414 -7.90 8.62 -13.43
C TRP A 414 -8.19 8.58 -14.95
N ALA A 415 -8.52 7.39 -15.47
CA ALA A 415 -8.90 7.23 -16.88
C ALA A 415 -10.18 8.01 -17.23
N ALA A 416 -11.16 8.06 -16.33
CA ALA A 416 -12.36 8.86 -16.48
C ALA A 416 -12.05 10.36 -16.51
N ALA A 417 -11.19 10.84 -15.59
CA ALA A 417 -10.79 12.26 -15.53
C ALA A 417 -10.05 12.72 -16.80
N GLU A 418 -9.11 11.90 -17.30
CA GLU A 418 -8.43 12.17 -18.57
C GLU A 418 -9.42 12.30 -19.73
N SER A 419 -10.42 11.41 -19.78
CA SER A 419 -11.43 11.42 -20.84
C SER A 419 -12.40 12.60 -20.72
N ALA A 420 -12.82 12.95 -19.50
CA ALA A 420 -13.65 14.13 -19.24
C ALA A 420 -12.95 15.42 -19.70
N ALA A 421 -11.65 15.54 -19.46
CA ALA A 421 -10.87 16.67 -19.96
C ALA A 421 -10.85 16.77 -21.49
N VAL A 422 -10.70 15.63 -22.22
CA VAL A 422 -10.78 15.59 -23.68
C VAL A 422 -12.18 15.93 -24.17
N ALA A 423 -13.22 15.47 -23.48
CA ALA A 423 -14.62 15.80 -23.79
C ALA A 423 -14.91 17.31 -23.60
N GLY A 424 -14.06 18.02 -22.86
CA GLY A 424 -14.21 19.43 -22.51
C GLY A 424 -15.01 19.67 -21.22
N ASP A 425 -15.23 18.63 -20.44
CA ASP A 425 -15.82 18.69 -19.11
C ASP A 425 -14.72 18.79 -18.04
N THR A 426 -14.17 20.00 -17.88
CA THR A 426 -13.09 20.27 -16.92
C THR A 426 -13.57 20.23 -15.49
N ASP A 427 -14.85 20.45 -15.23
CA ASP A 427 -15.43 20.40 -13.90
C ASP A 427 -15.52 18.94 -13.42
N LEU A 428 -16.05 18.05 -14.26
CA LEU A 428 -16.08 16.62 -13.98
C LEU A 428 -14.65 16.05 -13.83
N ALA A 429 -13.71 16.42 -14.69
CA ALA A 429 -12.33 15.99 -14.60
C ALA A 429 -11.70 16.40 -13.25
N THR A 430 -11.97 17.62 -12.79
CA THR A 430 -11.50 18.13 -11.51
C THR A 430 -12.20 17.45 -10.32
N GLU A 431 -13.52 17.24 -10.42
CA GLU A 431 -14.33 16.57 -9.38
C GLU A 431 -13.87 15.12 -9.18
N LEU A 432 -13.69 14.36 -10.26
CA LEU A 432 -13.22 12.97 -10.17
C LEU A 432 -11.87 12.87 -9.47
N THR A 433 -10.94 13.76 -9.76
CA THR A 433 -9.64 13.81 -9.11
C THR A 433 -9.77 14.21 -7.62
N ARG A 434 -10.54 15.28 -7.33
CA ARG A 434 -10.75 15.75 -5.93
C ARG A 434 -11.58 14.77 -5.11
N SER A 435 -12.67 14.24 -5.66
CA SER A 435 -13.55 13.35 -4.93
C SER A 435 -12.88 12.01 -4.60
N ASP A 436 -11.96 11.56 -5.43
CA ASP A 436 -11.17 10.38 -5.12
C ASP A 436 -10.17 10.67 -4.00
N ALA A 437 -9.48 11.79 -4.03
CA ALA A 437 -8.62 12.24 -2.92
C ALA A 437 -9.42 12.49 -1.63
N GLY A 438 -10.59 13.10 -1.73
CA GLY A 438 -11.51 13.35 -0.60
C GLY A 438 -12.07 12.05 -0.02
N ARG A 439 -12.55 11.14 -0.87
CA ARG A 439 -13.04 9.82 -0.44
C ARG A 439 -11.93 8.98 0.19
N ARG A 440 -10.68 9.10 -0.26
CA ARG A 440 -9.55 8.40 0.33
C ARG A 440 -9.15 8.96 1.69
N ARG A 441 -9.23 10.26 1.90
CA ARG A 441 -9.11 10.86 3.23
C ARG A 441 -10.22 10.34 4.14
N ALA A 442 -11.45 10.32 3.65
CA ALA A 442 -12.61 9.82 4.38
C ALA A 442 -12.60 8.30 4.59
N ALA A 443 -12.00 7.53 3.67
CA ALA A 443 -11.86 6.07 3.77
C ALA A 443 -10.51 5.64 4.35
N GLY A 444 -9.66 6.59 4.79
CA GLY A 444 -8.32 6.30 5.29
C GLY A 444 -7.37 5.76 4.24
N ALA A 445 -7.69 5.93 2.95
CA ALA A 445 -6.78 5.55 1.91
C ALA A 445 -5.67 6.60 1.78
N ILE A 446 -4.46 6.14 1.55
CA ILE A 446 -3.19 6.86 1.48
C ILE A 446 -3.29 8.20 0.74
N SER A 447 -3.18 9.32 1.42
CA SER A 447 -2.68 10.53 0.79
C SER A 447 -1.15 10.50 0.89
N VAL A 448 -0.47 10.02 -0.12
CA VAL A 448 0.97 10.24 -0.27
C VAL A 448 1.15 11.75 -0.48
N GLY A 449 1.97 12.36 0.36
CA GLY A 449 1.96 13.79 0.60
C GLY A 449 2.03 14.70 -0.62
N VAL A 450 1.23 15.72 -0.55
CA VAL A 450 1.49 17.02 -1.19
C VAL A 450 2.64 17.64 -0.42
N VAL A 451 3.77 17.88 -1.06
CA VAL A 451 4.76 18.82 -0.55
C VAL A 451 4.14 20.20 -0.78
N ASP A 452 3.63 20.83 0.27
CA ASP A 452 3.34 22.26 0.21
C ASP A 452 4.66 22.98 -0.05
N ASP A 453 4.68 23.84 -1.08
CA ASP A 453 5.83 24.68 -1.50
C ASP A 453 6.22 25.75 -0.46
N ASP A 454 5.88 25.60 0.81
CA ASP A 454 6.16 26.55 1.89
C ASP A 454 7.32 26.11 2.82
N CYS A 455 8.28 25.35 2.29
CA CYS A 455 9.61 25.36 2.90
C CYS A 455 10.41 26.52 2.33
N GLY A 456 10.41 27.64 3.06
CA GLY A 456 11.24 28.81 2.78
C GLY A 456 12.74 28.51 2.74
N CYS A 457 13.20 27.96 1.63
CA CYS A 457 14.60 27.99 1.22
C CYS A 457 14.82 29.33 0.51
N GLY A 458 15.29 30.30 1.28
CA GLY A 458 15.76 31.57 0.75
C GLY A 458 16.75 31.35 -0.38
N THR A 459 16.44 31.90 -1.53
CA THR A 459 17.36 32.04 -2.65
C THR A 459 18.59 32.84 -2.16
N PRO A 460 19.84 32.38 -2.42
CA PRO A 460 21.00 33.24 -2.23
C PRO A 460 20.94 34.36 -3.28
N ALA A 461 20.97 35.57 -2.78
CA ALA A 461 21.03 36.75 -3.60
C ALA A 461 22.20 36.71 -4.59
N ASP A 462 21.89 37.09 -5.79
CA ASP A 462 22.74 37.43 -6.91
C ASP A 462 23.90 38.36 -6.48
N GLY A 463 25.10 37.98 -6.81
CA GLY A 463 26.33 38.69 -6.52
C GLY A 463 27.30 38.68 -7.71
N SER A 464 26.98 39.51 -8.71
CA SER A 464 27.89 40.22 -9.63
C SER A 464 29.06 39.52 -10.32
N ALA A 465 28.94 39.50 -11.62
CA ALA A 465 29.94 39.66 -12.68
C ALA A 465 31.36 40.13 -12.28
N ARG A 466 32.39 39.48 -12.83
CA ARG A 466 33.49 40.12 -13.59
C ARG A 466 34.32 39.10 -14.37
N GLN A 467 34.31 39.34 -15.65
CA GLN A 467 35.30 39.23 -16.72
C GLN A 467 36.75 38.83 -16.33
N GLY A 468 37.38 38.03 -17.19
CA GLY A 468 38.78 38.12 -17.46
C GLY A 468 39.50 36.84 -17.82
N MET A 469 39.75 36.70 -19.14
CA MET A 469 40.70 35.82 -19.84
C MET A 469 40.34 34.37 -20.00
#